data_4bd4391a5e7c3f389b2ab73f5d683086
#
_entry.id   4bd4391a5e7c3f389b2ab73f5d683086
#
_cell.length_a   1.000
_cell.length_b   1.000
_cell.length_c   1.000
_cell.angle_alpha   90.00
_cell.angle_beta   90.00
_cell.angle_gamma   90.00
#
_symmetry.space_group_name_H-M   'P 1'
#
loop_
_entity.id
_entity.type
_entity.pdbx_description
1 polymer ?
#
loop_
_entity_poly.entity_id
_entity_poly.type
_entity_poly.pdbx_seq_one_letter_code
_entity_poly.pdbx_strand_id
1 'polypeptide(L)'
;MSWDGIKKVLSSRAADKIVKAVIWVCVAFIALVVLHYGRRVFICDRFVVRGVSMTPTFEQGQGVWVRKYLMGPRIYKRFKFKEGEPLRCFRLPGFRRLRAGDIAVFNSPEGWGSFDTVTFQMNYVYAKRCLGAPGDTVGACGSHYYSSGADPTGIPAGRESLLRAIPDSVLTGKGLEAGQFAGFHDRWTIRDFGPLAVPARGMTVRLDSAGVALYAKAICFETGSRPEWSGGQARLDGQPVDEYTFRKDWYFFVGDNVPDSRDSRYLGFVPEEFVVGIVSRKK
;
A
#
# COMPACT_ATOMS: atom_id res chain seq x y z
N MET A 1 -11.64 -16.44 60.84
CA MET A 1 -12.96 -16.32 60.17
C MET A 1 -13.34 -17.74 59.77
N SER A 2 -14.44 -18.31 60.32
CA SER A 2 -14.83 -19.70 60.04
C SER A 2 -15.39 -19.84 58.61
N TRP A 3 -15.24 -21.01 57.97
CA TRP A 3 -15.80 -21.34 56.65
C TRP A 3 -17.30 -21.08 56.55
N ASP A 4 -18.03 -21.26 57.66
CA ASP A 4 -19.48 -21.00 57.71
C ASP A 4 -19.82 -19.51 57.70
N GLY A 5 -18.96 -18.65 58.24
CA GLY A 5 -19.08 -17.22 58.17
C GLY A 5 -18.93 -16.69 56.72
N ILE A 6 -18.00 -17.28 55.96
CA ILE A 6 -17.77 -16.93 54.56
C ILE A 6 -18.95 -17.38 53.67
N LYS A 7 -19.49 -18.57 53.90
CA LYS A 7 -20.69 -19.08 53.21
C LYS A 7 -21.93 -18.23 53.43
N LYS A 8 -22.12 -17.75 54.69
CA LYS A 8 -23.27 -16.92 55.06
C LYS A 8 -23.20 -15.50 54.45
N VAL A 9 -21.99 -14.97 54.25
CA VAL A 9 -21.76 -13.68 53.57
C VAL A 9 -22.00 -13.82 52.04
N LEU A 10 -21.53 -14.94 51.45
CA LEU A 10 -21.72 -15.23 50.04
C LEU A 10 -23.17 -15.55 49.63
N SER A 11 -24.00 -16.00 50.59
CA SER A 11 -25.43 -16.28 50.35
C SER A 11 -26.36 -15.09 50.61
N SER A 12 -25.81 -13.92 50.98
CA SER A 12 -26.64 -12.74 51.23
C SER A 12 -27.09 -12.05 49.91
N ARG A 13 -28.33 -11.52 49.90
CA ARG A 13 -28.86 -10.72 48.76
C ARG A 13 -27.94 -9.55 48.40
N ALA A 14 -27.11 -9.08 49.32
CA ALA A 14 -26.14 -8.02 49.11
C ALA A 14 -24.92 -8.56 48.30
N ALA A 15 -24.42 -9.76 48.62
CA ALA A 15 -23.32 -10.41 47.89
C ALA A 15 -23.75 -10.70 46.43
N ASP A 16 -24.97 -11.18 46.19
CA ASP A 16 -25.50 -11.41 44.86
C ASP A 16 -25.55 -10.12 44.03
N LYS A 17 -25.97 -9.01 44.65
CA LYS A 17 -25.97 -7.69 43.96
C LYS A 17 -24.55 -7.24 43.58
N ILE A 18 -23.59 -7.41 44.48
CA ILE A 18 -22.18 -7.08 44.27
C ILE A 18 -21.60 -7.92 43.12
N VAL A 19 -21.82 -9.25 43.17
CA VAL A 19 -21.34 -10.17 42.11
C VAL A 19 -21.94 -9.79 40.77
N LYS A 20 -23.25 -9.53 40.68
CA LYS A 20 -23.88 -9.07 39.44
C LYS A 20 -23.32 -7.75 38.95
N ALA A 21 -23.10 -6.78 39.84
CA ALA A 21 -22.47 -5.50 39.50
C ALA A 21 -21.06 -5.69 38.92
N VAL A 22 -20.23 -6.54 39.53
CA VAL A 22 -18.89 -6.87 39.04
C VAL A 22 -18.95 -7.55 37.68
N ILE A 23 -19.88 -8.49 37.45
CA ILE A 23 -20.06 -9.15 36.17
C ILE A 23 -20.41 -8.10 35.09
N TRP A 24 -21.35 -7.19 35.36
CA TRP A 24 -21.72 -6.16 34.40
C TRP A 24 -20.57 -5.18 34.08
N VAL A 25 -19.76 -4.82 35.07
CA VAL A 25 -18.54 -4.00 34.86
C VAL A 25 -17.54 -4.75 33.97
N CYS A 26 -17.32 -6.04 34.21
CA CYS A 26 -16.44 -6.86 33.36
C CYS A 26 -16.98 -6.98 31.92
N VAL A 27 -18.29 -7.21 31.77
CA VAL A 27 -18.93 -7.27 30.44
C VAL A 27 -18.79 -5.93 29.71
N ALA A 28 -19.06 -4.81 30.39
CA ALA A 28 -18.90 -3.49 29.80
C ALA A 28 -17.46 -3.19 29.40
N PHE A 29 -16.48 -3.58 30.22
CA PHE A 29 -15.06 -3.44 29.91
C PHE A 29 -14.67 -4.28 28.67
N ILE A 30 -15.09 -5.54 28.62
CA ILE A 30 -14.84 -6.42 27.46
C ILE A 30 -15.49 -5.81 26.21
N ALA A 31 -16.72 -5.32 26.29
CA ALA A 31 -17.41 -4.68 25.18
C ALA A 31 -16.66 -3.44 24.69
N LEU A 32 -16.14 -2.60 25.58
CA LEU A 32 -15.33 -1.43 25.21
C LEU A 32 -14.03 -1.82 24.51
N VAL A 33 -13.35 -2.87 25.00
CA VAL A 33 -12.13 -3.41 24.39
C VAL A 33 -12.44 -3.94 22.99
N VAL A 34 -13.49 -4.74 22.84
CA VAL A 34 -13.93 -5.29 21.54
C VAL A 34 -14.29 -4.16 20.56
N LEU A 35 -15.01 -3.14 21.02
CA LEU A 35 -15.38 -1.96 20.22
C LEU A 35 -14.13 -1.18 19.78
N HIS A 36 -13.18 -0.96 20.71
CA HIS A 36 -11.95 -0.25 20.42
C HIS A 36 -11.12 -0.95 19.33
N TYR A 37 -10.86 -2.24 19.49
CA TYR A 37 -10.09 -3.00 18.50
C TYR A 37 -10.89 -3.24 17.21
N GLY A 38 -12.20 -3.49 17.31
CA GLY A 38 -13.09 -3.61 16.17
C GLY A 38 -13.04 -2.36 15.29
N ARG A 39 -13.15 -1.17 15.89
CA ARG A 39 -13.01 0.10 15.16
C ARG A 39 -11.66 0.19 14.44
N ARG A 40 -10.54 -0.19 15.12
CA ARG A 40 -9.20 -0.14 14.53
C ARG A 40 -9.03 -1.12 13.36
N VAL A 41 -9.63 -2.28 13.44
CA VAL A 41 -9.54 -3.31 12.39
C VAL A 41 -10.44 -2.98 11.21
N PHE A 42 -11.70 -2.61 11.48
CA PHE A 42 -12.74 -2.54 10.45
C PHE A 42 -13.02 -1.14 9.94
N ILE A 43 -12.87 -0.11 10.77
CA ILE A 43 -13.33 1.24 10.43
C ILE A 43 -12.16 2.16 10.11
N CYS A 44 -11.39 2.53 11.12
CA CYS A 44 -10.29 3.48 10.97
C CYS A 44 -9.22 3.29 12.03
N ASP A 45 -8.00 3.62 11.67
CA ASP A 45 -6.85 3.60 12.57
C ASP A 45 -6.02 4.87 12.39
N ARG A 46 -5.25 5.24 13.41
CA ARG A 46 -4.37 6.40 13.38
C ARG A 46 -2.95 5.96 13.12
N PHE A 47 -2.33 6.56 12.12
CA PHE A 47 -0.93 6.37 11.78
C PHE A 47 -0.16 7.67 12.00
N VAL A 48 1.11 7.56 12.36
CA VAL A 48 2.01 8.71 12.48
C VAL A 48 2.92 8.73 11.26
N VAL A 49 2.94 9.86 10.56
CA VAL A 49 3.81 10.06 9.38
C VAL A 49 5.26 10.09 9.85
N ARG A 50 6.07 9.18 9.33
CA ARG A 50 7.50 9.12 9.57
C ARG A 50 8.23 9.53 8.31
N GLY A 51 9.12 10.52 8.42
CA GLY A 51 9.86 11.06 7.27
C GLY A 51 9.13 12.19 6.53
N VAL A 52 9.78 12.71 5.50
CA VAL A 52 9.41 13.96 4.80
C VAL A 52 8.80 13.73 3.42
N SER A 53 8.61 12.49 3.01
CA SER A 53 8.19 12.14 1.64
C SER A 53 6.81 12.63 1.23
N MET A 54 5.98 13.06 2.18
CA MET A 54 4.64 13.63 1.94
C MET A 54 4.56 15.13 2.24
N THR A 55 5.68 15.79 2.50
CA THR A 55 5.74 17.25 2.70
C THR A 55 5.43 17.97 1.37
N PRO A 56 4.63 19.03 1.35
CA PRO A 56 4.05 19.75 2.48
C PRO A 56 2.67 19.24 2.92
N THR A 57 2.12 18.21 2.27
CA THR A 57 0.76 17.73 2.56
C THR A 57 0.63 17.18 3.97
N PHE A 58 1.65 16.47 4.44
CA PHE A 58 1.79 16.02 5.81
C PHE A 58 3.21 16.28 6.31
N GLU A 59 3.29 16.73 7.55
CA GLU A 59 4.56 16.95 8.24
C GLU A 59 5.01 15.69 8.98
N GLN A 60 6.30 15.57 9.23
CA GLN A 60 6.86 14.51 10.06
C GLN A 60 6.27 14.59 11.48
N GLY A 61 5.88 13.45 12.03
CA GLY A 61 5.23 13.35 13.34
C GLY A 61 3.72 13.59 13.31
N GLN A 62 3.16 14.07 12.21
CA GLN A 62 1.74 14.31 12.08
C GLN A 62 0.94 13.00 12.12
N GLY A 63 -0.12 12.98 12.93
CA GLY A 63 -1.08 11.87 12.98
C GLY A 63 -2.13 11.98 11.88
N VAL A 64 -2.29 10.91 11.12
CA VAL A 64 -3.30 10.83 10.04
C VAL A 64 -4.29 9.70 10.32
N TRP A 65 -5.57 9.92 9.97
CA TRP A 65 -6.59 8.90 10.07
C TRP A 65 -6.72 8.13 8.76
N VAL A 66 -6.59 6.80 8.84
CA VAL A 66 -6.73 5.90 7.71
C VAL A 66 -8.08 5.20 7.79
N ARG A 67 -8.94 5.46 6.81
CA ARG A 67 -10.30 4.92 6.69
C ARG A 67 -10.24 3.59 5.95
N LYS A 68 -10.30 2.50 6.69
CA LYS A 68 -10.24 1.14 6.14
C LYS A 68 -11.56 0.73 5.48
N TYR A 69 -12.67 1.18 6.05
CA TYR A 69 -14.01 0.88 5.54
C TYR A 69 -14.26 1.37 4.11
N LEU A 70 -13.54 2.41 3.66
CA LEU A 70 -13.73 2.92 2.30
C LEU A 70 -13.40 1.88 1.24
N MET A 71 -12.24 1.23 1.35
CA MET A 71 -11.84 0.15 0.46
C MET A 71 -12.34 -1.23 0.93
N GLY A 72 -12.83 -1.31 2.14
CA GLY A 72 -13.10 -2.54 2.87
C GLY A 72 -11.89 -3.02 3.69
N PRO A 73 -12.14 -3.45 4.93
CA PRO A 73 -11.09 -3.95 5.80
C PRO A 73 -10.50 -5.26 5.30
N ARG A 74 -9.20 -5.46 5.55
CA ARG A 74 -8.50 -6.70 5.26
C ARG A 74 -8.65 -7.67 6.43
N ILE A 75 -9.05 -8.90 6.15
CA ILE A 75 -9.14 -9.99 7.12
C ILE A 75 -8.01 -10.96 6.83
N TYR A 76 -7.13 -11.13 7.80
CA TYR A 76 -5.98 -12.00 7.68
C TYR A 76 -6.36 -13.45 8.02
N LYS A 77 -5.97 -14.41 7.18
CA LYS A 77 -6.21 -15.84 7.40
C LYS A 77 -5.28 -16.46 8.44
N ARG A 78 -4.18 -15.76 8.77
CA ARG A 78 -3.19 -16.15 9.79
C ARG A 78 -2.82 -14.94 10.62
N PHE A 79 -2.57 -15.13 11.92
CA PHE A 79 -2.13 -14.07 12.84
C PHE A 79 -0.61 -14.05 13.03
N LYS A 80 0.09 -15.15 12.72
CA LYS A 80 1.55 -15.20 12.74
C LYS A 80 2.05 -14.98 11.31
N PHE A 81 2.78 -13.89 11.12
CA PHE A 81 3.40 -13.53 9.85
C PHE A 81 4.90 -13.76 9.98
N LYS A 82 5.47 -14.49 9.03
CA LYS A 82 6.92 -14.52 8.81
C LYS A 82 7.24 -13.60 7.66
N GLU A 83 8.34 -12.89 7.77
CA GLU A 83 8.81 -12.02 6.72
C GLU A 83 9.12 -12.84 5.46
N GLY A 84 8.69 -12.32 4.30
CA GLY A 84 8.83 -13.04 3.03
C GLY A 84 7.72 -14.04 2.70
N GLU A 85 6.82 -14.37 3.63
CA GLU A 85 5.66 -15.21 3.32
C GLU A 85 4.59 -14.42 2.54
N PRO A 86 3.91 -15.07 1.56
CA PRO A 86 2.82 -14.43 0.84
C PRO A 86 1.69 -14.00 1.78
N LEU A 87 1.21 -12.78 1.60
CA LEU A 87 0.07 -12.28 2.36
C LEU A 87 -1.18 -13.09 2.05
N ARG A 88 -1.71 -13.79 3.04
CA ARG A 88 -2.98 -14.53 2.94
C ARG A 88 -4.07 -13.73 3.64
N CYS A 89 -4.72 -12.86 2.91
CA CYS A 89 -5.87 -12.10 3.38
C CYS A 89 -6.96 -12.08 2.31
N PHE A 90 -8.17 -11.71 2.73
CA PHE A 90 -9.23 -11.28 1.84
C PHE A 90 -9.75 -9.91 2.30
N ARG A 91 -10.30 -9.15 1.38
CA ARG A 91 -10.87 -7.85 1.66
C ARG A 91 -12.38 -7.95 1.67
N LEU A 92 -13.02 -7.41 2.71
CA LEU A 92 -14.47 -7.24 2.72
C LEU A 92 -14.87 -6.13 1.75
N PRO A 93 -16.10 -6.14 1.23
CA PRO A 93 -16.60 -5.04 0.40
C PRO A 93 -16.45 -3.69 1.11
N GLY A 94 -16.01 -2.68 0.37
CA GLY A 94 -15.89 -1.31 0.82
C GLY A 94 -16.86 -0.39 0.09
N PHE A 95 -16.92 0.87 0.52
CA PHE A 95 -17.82 1.87 -0.07
C PHE A 95 -17.31 2.44 -1.40
N ARG A 96 -15.99 2.43 -1.62
CA ARG A 96 -15.38 2.86 -2.89
C ARG A 96 -13.98 2.30 -3.07
N ARG A 97 -13.52 2.27 -4.30
CA ARG A 97 -12.12 1.96 -4.63
C ARG A 97 -11.21 3.18 -4.38
N LEU A 98 -9.92 2.92 -4.20
CA LEU A 98 -8.89 3.94 -4.24
C LEU A 98 -8.78 4.48 -5.67
N ARG A 99 -8.65 5.80 -5.82
CA ARG A 99 -8.58 6.51 -7.09
C ARG A 99 -7.30 7.31 -7.18
N ALA A 100 -6.89 7.65 -8.38
CA ALA A 100 -5.83 8.63 -8.59
C ALA A 100 -6.15 9.95 -7.84
N GLY A 101 -5.12 10.57 -7.26
CA GLY A 101 -5.24 11.75 -6.39
C GLY A 101 -5.51 11.45 -4.90
N ASP A 102 -6.01 10.26 -4.53
CA ASP A 102 -6.17 9.87 -3.13
C ASP A 102 -4.80 9.64 -2.46
N ILE A 103 -4.73 9.85 -1.15
CA ILE A 103 -3.58 9.44 -0.35
C ILE A 103 -3.96 8.15 0.38
N ALA A 104 -3.10 7.14 0.30
CA ALA A 104 -3.32 5.85 0.95
C ALA A 104 -2.14 5.44 1.82
N VAL A 105 -2.43 4.61 2.82
CA VAL A 105 -1.42 3.86 3.56
C VAL A 105 -1.40 2.44 3.01
N PHE A 106 -0.21 1.93 2.72
CA PHE A 106 0.00 0.57 2.24
C PHE A 106 1.25 -0.05 2.88
N ASN A 107 1.28 -1.38 2.97
CA ASN A 107 2.45 -2.11 3.42
C ASN A 107 3.53 -2.07 2.35
N SER A 108 4.80 -1.99 2.77
CA SER A 108 5.94 -1.99 1.83
C SER A 108 5.90 -3.23 0.95
N PRO A 109 6.02 -3.07 -0.38
CA PRO A 109 6.16 -4.18 -1.32
C PRO A 109 7.61 -4.64 -1.48
N GLU A 110 8.51 -4.12 -0.67
CA GLU A 110 9.95 -4.27 -0.79
C GLU A 110 10.49 -5.33 0.16
N GLY A 111 11.17 -6.33 -0.38
CA GLY A 111 11.99 -7.25 0.41
C GLY A 111 13.29 -6.60 0.88
N TRP A 112 13.94 -7.16 1.90
CA TRP A 112 15.25 -6.71 2.35
C TRP A 112 16.30 -6.90 1.24
N GLY A 113 16.80 -5.77 0.74
CA GLY A 113 17.95 -5.76 -0.17
C GLY A 113 17.69 -6.06 -1.64
N SER A 114 16.45 -6.27 -2.08
CA SER A 114 16.13 -6.53 -3.49
C SER A 114 14.89 -5.78 -3.97
N PHE A 115 15.01 -5.15 -5.15
CA PHE A 115 13.87 -4.59 -5.89
C PHE A 115 13.20 -5.64 -6.81
N ASP A 116 13.71 -6.87 -6.87
CA ASP A 116 13.32 -7.85 -7.88
C ASP A 116 12.02 -8.57 -7.57
N THR A 117 11.60 -8.59 -6.31
CA THR A 117 10.40 -9.30 -5.86
C THR A 117 9.46 -8.40 -5.08
N VAL A 118 8.15 -8.69 -5.16
CA VAL A 118 7.14 -8.07 -4.30
C VAL A 118 7.02 -8.90 -3.03
N THR A 119 7.42 -8.32 -1.90
CA THR A 119 7.42 -9.00 -0.60
C THR A 119 6.58 -8.21 0.40
N PHE A 120 5.72 -8.90 1.14
CA PHE A 120 4.87 -8.26 2.13
C PHE A 120 5.62 -8.02 3.44
N GLN A 121 5.58 -6.77 3.92
CA GLN A 121 6.10 -6.39 5.24
C GLN A 121 4.97 -5.86 6.13
N MET A 122 4.64 -6.59 7.21
CA MET A 122 3.53 -6.23 8.10
C MET A 122 3.78 -4.90 8.83
N ASN A 123 4.99 -4.72 9.36
CA ASN A 123 5.32 -3.61 10.25
C ASN A 123 5.87 -2.38 9.54
N TYR A 124 6.07 -2.45 8.23
CA TYR A 124 6.59 -1.34 7.44
C TYR A 124 5.54 -0.83 6.48
N VAL A 125 5.07 0.40 6.72
CA VAL A 125 4.02 1.02 5.92
C VAL A 125 4.46 2.36 5.36
N TYR A 126 4.01 2.65 4.15
CA TYR A 126 4.15 3.94 3.50
C TYR A 126 2.82 4.67 3.46
N ALA A 127 2.86 6.01 3.57
CA ALA A 127 1.78 6.90 3.18
C ALA A 127 2.21 7.61 1.91
N LYS A 128 1.46 7.44 0.79
CA LYS A 128 1.78 8.03 -0.51
C LYS A 128 0.49 8.41 -1.25
N ARG A 129 0.64 9.27 -2.25
CA ARG A 129 -0.44 9.61 -3.17
C ARG A 129 -0.54 8.56 -4.27
N CYS A 130 -1.74 8.10 -4.54
CA CYS A 130 -2.04 7.29 -5.71
C CYS A 130 -1.91 8.18 -6.97
N LEU A 131 -0.88 7.97 -7.76
CA LEU A 131 -0.75 8.61 -9.07
C LEU A 131 -1.60 7.89 -10.09
N GLY A 132 -1.61 6.55 -10.05
CA GLY A 132 -2.43 5.72 -10.93
C GLY A 132 -3.13 4.59 -10.20
N ALA A 133 -4.42 4.48 -10.42
CA ALA A 133 -5.27 3.35 -10.05
C ALA A 133 -5.26 2.28 -11.16
N PRO A 134 -5.81 1.08 -10.91
CA PRO A 134 -5.86 0.01 -11.90
C PRO A 134 -6.47 0.46 -13.22
N GLY A 135 -5.75 0.31 -14.33
CA GLY A 135 -6.15 0.71 -15.69
C GLY A 135 -5.77 2.14 -16.07
N ASP A 136 -5.30 2.95 -15.14
CA ASP A 136 -4.81 4.29 -15.46
C ASP A 136 -3.47 4.23 -16.20
N THR A 137 -3.16 5.32 -16.92
CA THR A 137 -1.84 5.57 -17.49
C THR A 137 -1.19 6.71 -16.76
N VAL A 138 0.06 6.52 -16.32
CA VAL A 138 0.82 7.49 -15.55
C VAL A 138 2.13 7.85 -16.21
N GLY A 139 2.66 9.02 -15.87
CA GLY A 139 3.96 9.45 -16.33
C GLY A 139 4.39 10.78 -15.73
N ALA A 140 5.53 11.28 -16.21
CA ALA A 140 6.00 12.63 -15.95
C ALA A 140 6.63 13.21 -17.23
N CYS A 141 6.44 14.50 -17.46
CA CYS A 141 7.03 15.26 -18.54
C CYS A 141 7.57 16.57 -17.98
N GLY A 142 8.88 16.83 -18.13
CA GLY A 142 9.54 18.00 -17.59
C GLY A 142 9.28 18.20 -16.09
N SER A 143 9.26 17.14 -15.30
CA SER A 143 8.94 17.12 -13.87
C SER A 143 7.47 17.32 -13.52
N HIS A 144 6.57 17.47 -14.49
CA HIS A 144 5.13 17.50 -14.26
C HIS A 144 4.53 16.10 -14.35
N TYR A 145 4.00 15.63 -13.22
CA TYR A 145 3.41 14.29 -13.11
C TYR A 145 1.96 14.29 -13.60
N TYR A 146 1.60 13.32 -14.42
CA TYR A 146 0.26 13.19 -14.97
C TYR A 146 -0.33 11.78 -14.75
N SER A 147 -1.64 11.72 -14.80
CA SER A 147 -2.42 10.49 -14.71
C SER A 147 -3.69 10.61 -15.55
N SER A 148 -4.08 9.56 -16.26
CA SER A 148 -5.38 9.52 -16.93
C SER A 148 -6.56 9.45 -15.96
N GLY A 149 -6.32 9.01 -14.70
CA GLY A 149 -7.35 8.89 -13.66
C GLY A 149 -7.57 10.15 -12.83
N ALA A 150 -6.69 11.15 -12.91
CA ALA A 150 -6.82 12.42 -12.18
C ALA A 150 -6.05 13.57 -12.85
N ASP A 151 -6.76 14.65 -13.10
CA ASP A 151 -6.19 15.93 -13.52
C ASP A 151 -6.88 17.07 -12.74
N PRO A 152 -6.16 17.82 -11.89
CA PRO A 152 -4.76 17.63 -11.51
C PRO A 152 -4.54 16.40 -10.60
N THR A 153 -3.34 15.83 -10.64
CA THR A 153 -2.94 14.67 -9.80
C THR A 153 -2.99 14.95 -8.30
N GLY A 154 -2.95 16.22 -7.93
CA GLY A 154 -2.92 16.70 -6.56
C GLY A 154 -1.52 16.69 -5.92
N ILE A 155 -0.47 16.38 -6.68
CA ILE A 155 0.93 16.60 -6.27
C ILE A 155 1.14 18.12 -6.17
N PRO A 156 1.79 18.62 -5.09
CA PRO A 156 2.01 20.06 -4.94
C PRO A 156 2.94 20.62 -6.03
N ALA A 157 2.45 21.58 -6.81
CA ALA A 157 3.19 22.19 -7.93
C ALA A 157 4.56 22.76 -7.54
N GLY A 158 4.69 23.30 -6.32
CA GLY A 158 5.99 23.75 -5.78
C GLY A 158 7.02 22.64 -5.65
N ARG A 159 6.61 21.39 -5.45
CA ARG A 159 7.52 20.25 -5.38
C ARG A 159 7.97 19.78 -6.76
N GLU A 160 7.09 19.83 -7.74
CA GLU A 160 7.45 19.61 -9.16
C GLU A 160 8.42 20.68 -9.64
N SER A 161 8.20 21.95 -9.28
CA SER A 161 9.11 23.05 -9.60
C SER A 161 10.48 22.89 -8.94
N LEU A 162 10.53 22.42 -7.68
CA LEU A 162 11.78 22.07 -7.02
C LEU A 162 12.52 20.95 -7.75
N LEU A 163 11.82 19.89 -8.15
CA LEU A 163 12.42 18.79 -8.90
C LEU A 163 13.03 19.29 -10.21
N ARG A 164 12.36 20.20 -10.90
CA ARG A 164 12.84 20.81 -12.15
C ARG A 164 14.11 21.62 -11.95
N ALA A 165 14.26 22.27 -10.80
CA ALA A 165 15.42 23.13 -10.48
C ALA A 165 16.65 22.34 -10.02
N ILE A 166 16.53 21.07 -9.63
CA ILE A 166 17.67 20.26 -9.18
C ILE A 166 18.55 19.90 -10.39
N PRO A 167 19.88 20.03 -10.34
CA PRO A 167 20.76 19.63 -11.45
C PRO A 167 20.65 18.13 -11.77
N ASP A 168 20.78 17.76 -13.04
CA ASP A 168 20.70 16.35 -13.48
C ASP A 168 21.75 15.47 -12.81
N SER A 169 22.96 16.00 -12.57
CA SER A 169 24.02 15.28 -11.87
C SER A 169 23.63 14.80 -10.46
N VAL A 170 22.66 15.46 -9.82
CA VAL A 170 22.13 15.08 -8.49
C VAL A 170 21.01 14.05 -8.60
N LEU A 171 20.32 14.00 -9.74
CA LEU A 171 19.18 13.12 -9.99
C LEU A 171 19.56 11.80 -10.68
N THR A 172 20.72 11.73 -11.32
CA THR A 172 21.24 10.51 -11.95
C THR A 172 21.27 9.37 -10.95
N GLY A 173 20.76 8.21 -11.33
CA GLY A 173 20.65 7.03 -10.49
C GLY A 173 19.55 7.12 -9.42
N LYS A 174 18.58 8.02 -9.57
CA LYS A 174 17.41 8.13 -8.67
C LYS A 174 16.12 7.74 -9.35
N GLY A 175 15.15 7.34 -8.54
CA GLY A 175 13.80 7.00 -9.01
C GLY A 175 13.82 5.79 -9.94
N LEU A 176 13.31 5.94 -11.16
CA LEU A 176 13.19 4.87 -12.13
C LEU A 176 14.55 4.30 -12.57
N GLU A 177 15.59 5.12 -12.58
CA GLU A 177 16.94 4.67 -12.94
C GLU A 177 17.55 3.71 -11.89
N ALA A 178 17.15 3.83 -10.62
CA ALA A 178 17.69 3.01 -9.52
C ALA A 178 16.74 1.89 -9.07
N GLY A 179 15.49 1.89 -9.54
CA GLY A 179 14.42 1.03 -9.06
C GLY A 179 14.10 -0.12 -9.99
N GLN A 180 12.86 -0.59 -9.90
CA GLN A 180 12.35 -1.70 -10.72
C GLN A 180 12.50 -1.48 -12.23
N PHE A 181 12.44 -0.22 -12.67
CA PHE A 181 12.47 0.14 -14.09
C PHE A 181 13.88 0.47 -14.59
N ALA A 182 14.91 0.26 -13.75
CA ALA A 182 16.29 0.48 -14.12
C ALA A 182 16.67 -0.38 -15.36
N GLY A 183 17.26 0.28 -16.36
CA GLY A 183 17.63 -0.37 -17.62
C GLY A 183 16.49 -0.64 -18.60
N PHE A 184 15.24 -0.26 -18.27
CA PHE A 184 14.13 -0.40 -19.21
C PHE A 184 14.27 0.54 -20.42
N HIS A 185 14.61 1.81 -20.13
CA HIS A 185 14.74 2.83 -21.17
C HIS A 185 15.75 3.88 -20.73
N ASP A 186 16.76 4.14 -21.54
CA ASP A 186 17.84 5.09 -21.26
C ASP A 186 17.36 6.54 -21.06
N ARG A 187 16.09 6.82 -21.40
CA ARG A 187 15.47 8.14 -21.27
C ARG A 187 14.51 8.26 -20.10
N TRP A 188 14.20 7.18 -19.37
CA TRP A 188 13.29 7.24 -18.24
C TRP A 188 14.02 7.69 -16.99
N THR A 189 13.68 8.88 -16.53
CA THR A 189 14.23 9.51 -15.33
C THR A 189 13.11 9.82 -14.35
N ILE A 190 13.50 10.35 -13.19
CA ILE A 190 12.52 10.82 -12.21
C ILE A 190 11.69 12.02 -12.73
N ARG A 191 12.19 12.75 -13.76
CA ARG A 191 11.53 13.90 -14.39
C ARG A 191 10.67 13.55 -15.56
N ASP A 192 11.09 12.53 -16.31
CA ASP A 192 10.51 12.17 -17.60
C ASP A 192 10.38 10.67 -17.69
N PHE A 193 9.17 10.17 -17.69
CA PHE A 193 8.88 8.75 -17.89
C PHE A 193 7.43 8.54 -18.35
N GLY A 194 7.18 7.38 -18.89
CA GLY A 194 5.85 6.99 -19.36
C GLY A 194 5.65 7.26 -20.86
N PRO A 195 4.44 7.03 -21.35
CA PRO A 195 3.27 6.56 -20.61
C PRO A 195 3.45 5.14 -20.05
N LEU A 196 3.08 4.91 -18.79
CA LEU A 196 3.15 3.63 -18.10
C LEU A 196 1.72 3.21 -17.68
N ALA A 197 1.22 2.12 -18.25
CA ALA A 197 -0.09 1.59 -17.89
C ALA A 197 -0.01 0.84 -16.54
N VAL A 198 -0.91 1.18 -15.62
CA VAL A 198 -1.03 0.54 -14.31
C VAL A 198 -1.86 -0.73 -14.45
N PRO A 199 -1.33 -1.92 -14.08
CA PRO A 199 -2.03 -3.16 -14.28
C PRO A 199 -3.37 -3.21 -13.55
N ALA A 200 -4.39 -3.72 -14.24
CA ALA A 200 -5.73 -3.97 -13.73
C ALA A 200 -6.12 -5.43 -13.94
N ARG A 201 -6.94 -5.96 -13.06
CA ARG A 201 -7.51 -7.28 -13.24
C ARG A 201 -8.25 -7.39 -14.58
N GLY A 202 -7.90 -8.40 -15.37
CA GLY A 202 -8.44 -8.61 -16.73
C GLY A 202 -7.75 -7.81 -17.82
N MET A 203 -6.81 -6.91 -17.47
CA MET A 203 -6.00 -6.20 -18.45
C MET A 203 -4.95 -7.13 -19.04
N THR A 204 -4.88 -7.20 -20.37
CA THR A 204 -3.87 -7.97 -21.10
C THR A 204 -2.79 -7.03 -21.60
N VAL A 205 -1.54 -7.42 -21.42
CA VAL A 205 -0.35 -6.72 -21.93
C VAL A 205 0.44 -7.63 -22.83
N ARG A 206 1.02 -7.06 -23.88
CA ARG A 206 1.97 -7.77 -24.73
C ARG A 206 3.29 -7.96 -24.00
N LEU A 207 3.88 -9.14 -24.11
CA LEU A 207 5.18 -9.47 -23.53
C LEU A 207 6.29 -9.45 -24.60
N ASP A 208 6.49 -8.29 -25.20
CA ASP A 208 7.75 -7.99 -25.89
C ASP A 208 8.85 -7.64 -24.87
N SER A 209 10.04 -7.26 -25.33
CA SER A 209 11.15 -6.90 -24.44
C SER A 209 10.76 -5.79 -23.44
N ALA A 210 9.96 -4.82 -23.89
CA ALA A 210 9.44 -3.72 -23.08
C ALA A 210 8.43 -4.22 -22.05
N GLY A 211 7.46 -5.01 -22.47
CA GLY A 211 6.44 -5.58 -21.59
C GLY A 211 7.02 -6.45 -20.49
N VAL A 212 8.01 -7.29 -20.82
CA VAL A 212 8.74 -8.08 -19.83
C VAL A 212 9.47 -7.17 -18.84
N ALA A 213 10.21 -6.17 -19.31
CA ALA A 213 10.96 -5.28 -18.42
C ALA A 213 10.04 -4.49 -17.48
N LEU A 214 8.88 -4.01 -17.96
CA LEU A 214 7.92 -3.23 -17.17
C LEU A 214 7.14 -4.07 -16.16
N TYR A 215 6.74 -5.28 -16.53
CA TYR A 215 5.73 -6.03 -15.78
C TYR A 215 6.24 -7.31 -15.11
N ALA A 216 7.52 -7.71 -15.33
CA ALA A 216 8.06 -8.97 -14.82
C ALA A 216 7.85 -9.16 -13.32
N LYS A 217 8.03 -8.10 -12.52
CA LYS A 217 7.86 -8.17 -11.06
C LYS A 217 6.42 -8.42 -10.65
N ALA A 218 5.46 -7.75 -11.31
CA ALA A 218 4.04 -7.94 -11.04
C ALA A 218 3.56 -9.32 -11.49
N ILE A 219 4.01 -9.78 -12.64
CA ILE A 219 3.72 -11.13 -13.16
C ILE A 219 4.31 -12.20 -12.23
N CYS A 220 5.55 -12.03 -11.80
CA CYS A 220 6.20 -12.94 -10.85
C CYS A 220 5.41 -13.04 -9.53
N PHE A 221 4.91 -11.92 -9.02
CA PHE A 221 4.07 -11.93 -7.81
C PHE A 221 2.76 -12.70 -8.00
N GLU A 222 2.15 -12.64 -9.19
CA GLU A 222 0.87 -13.32 -9.48
C GLU A 222 1.02 -14.80 -9.80
N THR A 223 2.15 -15.20 -10.41
CA THR A 223 2.38 -16.56 -10.94
C THR A 223 3.34 -17.38 -10.08
N GLY A 224 4.23 -16.72 -9.35
CA GLY A 224 5.38 -17.33 -8.69
C GLY A 224 6.62 -17.44 -9.58
N SER A 225 6.51 -17.12 -10.87
CA SER A 225 7.57 -17.25 -11.87
C SER A 225 7.82 -15.92 -12.57
N ARG A 226 9.10 -15.61 -12.80
CA ARG A 226 9.49 -14.36 -13.46
C ARG A 226 9.54 -14.60 -14.98
N PRO A 227 8.82 -13.78 -15.78
CA PRO A 227 8.99 -13.82 -17.22
C PRO A 227 10.39 -13.32 -17.62
N GLU A 228 10.97 -13.95 -18.61
CA GLU A 228 12.29 -13.64 -19.15
C GLU A 228 12.20 -13.36 -20.64
N TRP A 229 13.01 -12.39 -21.12
CA TRP A 229 13.16 -12.13 -22.55
C TRP A 229 14.44 -12.79 -23.05
N SER A 230 14.32 -13.77 -23.93
CA SER A 230 15.45 -14.51 -24.48
C SER A 230 15.17 -14.96 -25.90
N GLY A 231 16.17 -14.82 -26.79
CA GLY A 231 16.04 -15.24 -28.18
C GLY A 231 14.94 -14.55 -28.97
N GLY A 232 14.61 -13.30 -28.64
CA GLY A 232 13.56 -12.54 -29.33
C GLY A 232 12.13 -12.88 -28.89
N GLN A 233 11.95 -13.64 -27.80
CA GLN A 233 10.66 -14.08 -27.32
C GLN A 233 10.60 -14.05 -25.77
N ALA A 234 9.44 -13.70 -25.20
CA ALA A 234 9.18 -13.85 -23.77
C ALA A 234 8.93 -15.32 -23.42
N ARG A 235 9.44 -15.72 -22.25
CA ARG A 235 9.22 -17.05 -21.67
C ARG A 235 8.76 -16.94 -20.23
N LEU A 236 7.77 -17.76 -19.86
CA LEU A 236 7.29 -17.92 -18.49
C LEU A 236 7.33 -19.42 -18.16
N ASP A 237 8.06 -19.83 -17.10
CA ASP A 237 8.33 -21.24 -16.79
C ASP A 237 8.95 -22.01 -17.95
N GLY A 238 9.83 -21.34 -18.74
CA GLY A 238 10.48 -21.91 -19.91
C GLY A 238 9.57 -22.03 -21.15
N GLN A 239 8.27 -21.77 -21.02
CA GLN A 239 7.31 -21.82 -22.15
C GLN A 239 7.21 -20.45 -22.82
N PRO A 240 7.12 -20.41 -24.16
CA PRO A 240 6.87 -19.19 -24.90
C PRO A 240 5.55 -18.54 -24.49
N VAL A 241 5.54 -17.22 -24.35
CA VAL A 241 4.33 -16.45 -24.02
C VAL A 241 4.39 -15.07 -24.70
N ASP A 242 3.32 -14.71 -25.40
CA ASP A 242 3.25 -13.42 -26.14
C ASP A 242 2.48 -12.35 -25.38
N GLU A 243 1.58 -12.77 -24.49
CA GLU A 243 0.70 -11.88 -23.73
C GLU A 243 0.49 -12.38 -22.30
N TYR A 244 0.19 -11.47 -21.39
CA TYR A 244 -0.20 -11.80 -20.02
C TYR A 244 -1.45 -11.03 -19.60
N THR A 245 -2.44 -11.73 -19.06
CA THR A 245 -3.64 -11.14 -18.49
C THR A 245 -3.54 -11.09 -16.97
N PHE A 246 -3.53 -9.88 -16.39
CA PHE A 246 -3.41 -9.66 -14.96
C PHE A 246 -4.60 -10.22 -14.18
N ARG A 247 -4.32 -10.85 -13.05
CA ARG A 247 -5.30 -11.45 -12.14
C ARG A 247 -5.66 -10.55 -10.98
N LYS A 248 -4.86 -9.49 -10.72
CA LYS A 248 -4.99 -8.56 -9.59
C LYS A 248 -5.03 -7.13 -10.08
N ASP A 249 -5.54 -6.26 -9.19
CA ASP A 249 -5.49 -4.80 -9.35
C ASP A 249 -4.21 -4.27 -8.69
N TRP A 250 -3.54 -3.35 -9.38
CA TRP A 250 -2.28 -2.75 -8.97
C TRP A 250 -2.39 -1.23 -8.92
N TYR A 251 -1.53 -0.59 -8.17
CA TYR A 251 -1.49 0.85 -8.00
C TYR A 251 -0.09 1.39 -8.21
N PHE A 252 0.01 2.64 -8.63
CA PHE A 252 1.26 3.38 -8.73
C PHE A 252 1.21 4.57 -7.77
N PHE A 253 2.10 4.61 -6.80
CA PHE A 253 2.14 5.63 -5.76
C PHE A 253 3.34 6.54 -5.89
N VAL A 254 3.15 7.85 -5.59
CA VAL A 254 4.22 8.85 -5.56
C VAL A 254 4.09 9.68 -4.29
N GLY A 255 5.21 10.03 -3.67
CA GLY A 255 5.19 10.96 -2.54
C GLY A 255 5.02 12.40 -3.00
N ASP A 256 4.31 13.20 -2.21
CA ASP A 256 4.10 14.63 -2.52
C ASP A 256 5.41 15.43 -2.53
N ASN A 257 6.41 14.98 -1.79
CA ASN A 257 7.79 15.49 -1.88
C ASN A 257 8.55 14.75 -2.99
N VAL A 258 8.16 14.99 -4.25
CA VAL A 258 8.70 14.26 -5.41
C VAL A 258 10.23 14.21 -5.50
N PRO A 259 11.01 15.23 -5.08
CA PRO A 259 12.47 15.14 -5.10
C PRO A 259 13.05 14.18 -4.05
N ASP A 260 12.32 13.95 -2.94
CA ASP A 260 12.80 13.16 -1.81
C ASP A 260 11.71 12.21 -1.32
N SER A 261 11.41 11.21 -2.14
CA SER A 261 10.43 10.18 -1.81
C SER A 261 10.82 8.83 -2.40
N ARG A 262 10.86 7.80 -1.54
CA ARG A 262 10.93 6.40 -1.96
C ARG A 262 9.51 5.89 -2.16
N ASP A 263 9.14 5.61 -3.39
CA ASP A 263 7.80 5.26 -3.82
C ASP A 263 7.82 4.36 -5.06
N SER A 264 6.71 4.26 -5.81
CA SER A 264 6.61 3.35 -6.97
C SER A 264 7.63 3.62 -8.07
N ARG A 265 8.25 4.79 -8.10
CA ARG A 265 9.37 5.06 -9.03
C ARG A 265 10.59 4.19 -8.75
N TYR A 266 10.73 3.71 -7.51
CA TYR A 266 11.74 2.74 -7.07
C TYR A 266 11.14 1.34 -6.91
N LEU A 267 9.98 1.26 -6.24
CA LEU A 267 9.36 0.03 -5.77
C LEU A 267 8.60 -0.71 -6.88
N GLY A 268 8.16 0.03 -7.91
CA GLY A 268 7.22 -0.46 -8.91
C GLY A 268 5.78 -0.45 -8.44
N PHE A 269 4.97 -1.30 -9.07
CA PHE A 269 3.56 -1.40 -8.76
C PHE A 269 3.31 -2.04 -7.39
N VAL A 270 2.24 -1.60 -6.73
CA VAL A 270 1.80 -2.09 -5.41
C VAL A 270 0.49 -2.83 -5.58
N PRO A 271 0.39 -4.11 -5.17
CA PRO A 271 -0.86 -4.85 -5.32
C PRO A 271 -1.94 -4.34 -4.34
N GLU A 272 -3.21 -4.42 -4.74
CA GLU A 272 -4.34 -3.94 -3.94
C GLU A 272 -4.36 -4.53 -2.52
N GLU A 273 -3.99 -5.79 -2.38
CA GLU A 273 -3.97 -6.49 -1.10
C GLU A 273 -3.00 -5.86 -0.07
N PHE A 274 -2.01 -5.04 -0.52
CA PHE A 274 -1.11 -4.34 0.38
C PHE A 274 -1.68 -3.00 0.88
N VAL A 275 -2.71 -2.46 0.24
CA VAL A 275 -3.32 -1.19 0.65
C VAL A 275 -4.09 -1.37 1.96
N VAL A 276 -3.71 -0.62 2.99
CA VAL A 276 -4.37 -0.63 4.32
C VAL A 276 -5.68 0.15 4.28
N GLY A 277 -5.66 1.32 3.66
CA GLY A 277 -6.84 2.18 3.54
C GLY A 277 -6.51 3.59 3.06
N ILE A 278 -7.53 4.42 2.94
CA ILE A 278 -7.44 5.78 2.40
C ILE A 278 -7.29 6.77 3.54
N VAL A 279 -6.34 7.69 3.39
CA VAL A 279 -6.10 8.76 4.38
C VAL A 279 -7.20 9.81 4.28
N SER A 280 -7.76 10.18 5.43
CA SER A 280 -8.68 11.31 5.52
C SER A 280 -7.90 12.62 5.45
N ARG A 281 -8.18 13.46 4.44
CA ARG A 281 -7.76 14.86 4.53
C ARG A 281 -8.55 15.52 5.66
N LYS A 282 -7.86 16.14 6.63
CA LYS A 282 -8.53 17.16 7.45
C LYS A 282 -8.89 18.31 6.51
N LYS A 283 -10.18 18.65 6.46
CA LYS A 283 -10.58 19.97 5.98
C LYS A 283 -10.02 21.02 6.90
#